data_950b0ed7fb3a6da7c57b7abaaa83a96b
#
_entry.id   950b0ed7fb3a6da7c57b7abaaa83a96b
#
_cell.length_a   1.000
_cell.length_b   1.000
_cell.length_c   1.000
_cell.angle_alpha   90.00
_cell.angle_beta   90.00
_cell.angle_gamma   90.00
#
_symmetry.space_group_name_H-M   'P 1'
#
loop_
_entity.id
_entity.type
_entity.pdbx_description
1 polymer ?
#
loop_
_entity_poly.entity_id
_entity_poly.type
_entity_poly.pdbx_seq_one_letter_code
_entity_poly.pdbx_strand_id
1 'polypeptide(L)'
;SDTWSDGTASYLAMITPRLILMRELLADTGSIYVHLDWHVGHYVKVILDEVFGKSNLRNEIVWCYNGPGSPGMRQFNRKHDAIYWYSKTGNWKFNDRAIRVAHSDKTLDNFKAGLAGSGFIADTYDLAAEGKIPESWWNMAIAGRYPIDGAKRVGYDTEKPLPLLERIIKASSDEGDLVADFNGGSGVSAYVAEKLGRRWITTDLGKPACMIMRKRLIDLEAKPFLYQAIGDYQVEAAKATLGRDFRIGDLSHIVLSLYGALPLPADVNPQRNLGQIAGLEFGGRRGSKTLVLADSPNKLTGLATLKKAIAQRDNLLGGWDKVVVLGWNFEPSIGETITALNDSRLEVLVIPPDLMDRLKKK
;
A
#
# COMPACT_ATOMS: atom_id res chain seq x y z
N SER A 1 -16.53 -4.23 -1.10
CA SER A 1 -17.53 -4.63 -0.10
C SER A 1 -16.94 -5.69 0.80
N ASP A 2 -17.17 -5.59 2.11
CA ASP A 2 -16.70 -6.54 3.11
C ASP A 2 -17.51 -7.86 3.12
N THR A 3 -18.25 -8.12 2.06
CA THR A 3 -19.03 -9.34 1.88
C THR A 3 -18.20 -10.40 1.15
N TRP A 4 -17.83 -11.45 1.86
CA TRP A 4 -17.24 -12.66 1.28
C TRP A 4 -18.32 -13.60 0.78
N SER A 5 -18.03 -14.29 -0.32
CA SER A 5 -18.96 -15.26 -0.94
C SER A 5 -19.42 -16.33 0.05
N ASP A 6 -18.59 -16.67 1.04
CA ASP A 6 -18.83 -17.74 2.02
C ASP A 6 -19.35 -17.21 3.37
N GLY A 7 -19.76 -15.93 3.43
CA GLY A 7 -20.42 -15.31 4.59
C GLY A 7 -19.47 -14.78 5.68
N THR A 8 -20.09 -14.28 6.76
CA THR A 8 -19.39 -13.58 7.87
C THR A 8 -18.30 -14.43 8.52
N ALA A 9 -18.55 -15.73 8.75
CA ALA A 9 -17.54 -16.61 9.40
C ALA A 9 -16.24 -16.71 8.61
N SER A 10 -16.33 -16.82 7.28
CA SER A 10 -15.18 -16.84 6.39
C SER A 10 -14.40 -15.53 6.42
N TYR A 11 -15.11 -14.40 6.44
CA TYR A 11 -14.49 -13.08 6.59
C TYR A 11 -13.74 -12.96 7.92
N LEU A 12 -14.35 -13.39 9.04
CA LEU A 12 -13.72 -13.35 10.36
C LEU A 12 -12.49 -14.27 10.43
N ALA A 13 -12.57 -15.47 9.86
CA ALA A 13 -11.43 -16.38 9.77
C ALA A 13 -10.27 -15.78 8.96
N MET A 14 -10.57 -15.01 7.92
CA MET A 14 -9.57 -14.32 7.11
C MET A 14 -8.93 -13.14 7.85
N ILE A 15 -9.73 -12.30 8.52
CA ILE A 15 -9.22 -11.04 9.10
C ILE A 15 -8.47 -11.25 10.41
N THR A 16 -8.88 -12.24 11.22
CA THR A 16 -8.32 -12.48 12.57
C THR A 16 -6.80 -12.67 12.56
N PRO A 17 -6.20 -13.59 11.78
CA PRO A 17 -4.75 -13.76 11.78
C PRO A 17 -4.01 -12.51 11.27
N ARG A 18 -4.64 -11.72 10.40
CA ARG A 18 -4.07 -10.46 9.93
C ARG A 18 -4.03 -9.40 11.01
N LEU A 19 -5.09 -9.27 11.81
CA LEU A 19 -5.11 -8.37 12.97
C LEU A 19 -4.06 -8.73 14.01
N ILE A 20 -3.82 -10.01 14.24
CA ILE A 20 -2.74 -10.49 15.13
C ILE A 20 -1.38 -10.03 14.59
N LEU A 21 -1.11 -10.26 13.31
CA LEU A 21 0.15 -9.82 12.69
C LEU A 21 0.30 -8.29 12.67
N MET A 22 -0.78 -7.56 12.39
CA MET A 22 -0.77 -6.10 12.43
C MET A 22 -0.41 -5.58 13.82
N ARG A 23 -0.95 -6.21 14.89
CA ARG A 23 -0.59 -5.86 16.26
C ARG A 23 0.89 -6.09 16.56
N GLU A 24 1.47 -7.20 16.10
CA GLU A 24 2.90 -7.48 16.27
C GLU A 24 3.78 -6.43 15.57
N LEU A 25 3.38 -5.98 14.38
CA LEU A 25 4.11 -5.00 13.58
C LEU A 25 4.01 -3.56 14.13
N LEU A 26 2.98 -3.24 14.92
CA LEU A 26 2.83 -1.91 15.49
C LEU A 26 3.98 -1.58 16.46
N ALA A 27 4.43 -0.32 16.44
CA ALA A 27 5.25 0.22 17.52
C ALA A 27 4.48 0.21 18.86
N ASP A 28 5.17 0.21 19.99
CA ASP A 28 4.52 0.18 21.30
C ASP A 28 3.63 1.40 21.55
N THR A 29 3.93 2.54 20.93
CA THR A 29 3.10 3.75 20.93
C THR A 29 2.13 3.81 19.75
N GLY A 30 2.10 2.77 18.91
CA GLY A 30 1.33 2.74 17.68
C GLY A 30 -0.16 2.51 17.89
N SER A 31 -0.93 2.95 16.91
CA SER A 31 -2.39 2.82 16.85
C SER A 31 -2.85 2.12 15.59
N ILE A 32 -3.95 1.40 15.67
CA ILE A 32 -4.66 0.83 14.52
C ILE A 32 -6.06 1.42 14.45
N TYR A 33 -6.50 1.73 13.24
CA TYR A 33 -7.86 2.17 12.92
C TYR A 33 -8.47 1.15 11.97
N VAL A 34 -9.55 0.52 12.37
CA VAL A 34 -10.24 -0.50 11.58
C VAL A 34 -11.60 0.02 11.18
N HIS A 35 -11.74 0.38 9.91
CA HIS A 35 -12.98 0.88 9.34
C HIS A 35 -13.78 -0.27 8.74
N LEU A 36 -15.03 -0.41 9.15
CA LEU A 36 -15.91 -1.50 8.75
C LEU A 36 -17.35 -0.98 8.58
N ASP A 37 -18.07 -1.64 7.69
CA ASP A 37 -19.51 -1.41 7.56
C ASP A 37 -20.32 -2.13 8.66
N TRP A 38 -21.60 -1.87 8.67
CA TRP A 38 -22.53 -2.41 9.64
C TRP A 38 -22.69 -3.95 9.58
N HIS A 39 -22.32 -4.62 8.48
CA HIS A 39 -22.49 -6.06 8.33
C HIS A 39 -21.57 -6.85 9.26
N VAL A 40 -20.33 -6.41 9.39
CA VAL A 40 -19.28 -7.18 10.07
C VAL A 40 -18.61 -6.43 11.22
N GLY A 41 -18.82 -5.10 11.32
CA GLY A 41 -18.13 -4.25 12.27
C GLY A 41 -18.23 -4.73 13.71
N HIS A 42 -19.41 -5.08 14.17
CA HIS A 42 -19.66 -5.54 15.54
C HIS A 42 -19.00 -6.90 15.86
N TYR A 43 -18.88 -7.81 14.90
CA TYR A 43 -18.14 -9.08 15.08
C TYR A 43 -16.64 -8.86 15.14
N VAL A 44 -16.10 -8.02 14.27
CA VAL A 44 -14.67 -7.69 14.25
C VAL A 44 -14.28 -6.91 15.51
N LYS A 45 -15.17 -6.11 16.07
CA LYS A 45 -14.94 -5.41 17.35
C LYS A 45 -14.62 -6.41 18.48
N VAL A 46 -15.33 -7.51 18.56
CA VAL A 46 -15.04 -8.56 19.56
C VAL A 46 -13.66 -9.17 19.34
N ILE A 47 -13.28 -9.44 18.09
CA ILE A 47 -11.95 -9.94 17.75
C ILE A 47 -10.86 -8.91 18.11
N LEU A 48 -11.10 -7.63 17.87
CA LEU A 48 -10.17 -6.57 18.27
C LEU A 48 -9.98 -6.50 19.78
N ASP A 49 -11.04 -6.71 20.57
CA ASP A 49 -10.93 -6.80 22.03
C ASP A 49 -10.03 -7.97 22.47
N GLU A 50 -10.15 -9.13 21.83
CA GLU A 50 -9.31 -10.28 22.12
C GLU A 50 -7.85 -10.09 21.69
N VAL A 51 -7.64 -9.50 20.48
CA VAL A 51 -6.30 -9.32 19.92
C VAL A 51 -5.54 -8.19 20.62
N PHE A 52 -6.16 -7.01 20.78
CA PHE A 52 -5.51 -5.81 21.29
C PHE A 52 -5.69 -5.61 22.81
N GLY A 53 -6.68 -6.27 23.39
CA GLY A 53 -7.12 -6.05 24.78
C GLY A 53 -8.19 -4.96 24.84
N LYS A 54 -9.29 -5.24 25.55
CA LYS A 54 -10.42 -4.31 25.70
C LYS A 54 -10.01 -2.96 26.30
N SER A 55 -9.02 -2.95 27.21
CA SER A 55 -8.49 -1.72 27.83
C SER A 55 -7.73 -0.82 26.85
N ASN A 56 -7.36 -1.32 25.69
CA ASN A 56 -6.67 -0.58 24.63
C ASN A 56 -7.60 -0.01 23.56
N LEU A 57 -8.90 -0.21 23.68
CA LEU A 57 -9.89 0.52 22.88
C LEU A 57 -9.84 2.01 23.28
N ARG A 58 -9.50 2.87 22.31
CA ARG A 58 -9.47 4.31 22.50
C ARG A 58 -10.82 4.94 22.19
N ASN A 59 -11.35 4.66 20.99
CA ASN A 59 -12.69 5.10 20.59
C ASN A 59 -13.33 4.11 19.61
N GLU A 60 -14.64 4.04 19.66
CA GLU A 60 -15.49 3.75 18.52
C GLU A 60 -15.87 5.07 17.89
N ILE A 61 -15.39 5.31 16.67
CA ILE A 61 -15.64 6.53 15.91
C ILE A 61 -16.77 6.24 14.93
N VAL A 62 -17.81 7.06 14.96
CA VAL A 62 -18.94 6.97 14.04
C VAL A 62 -18.75 7.99 12.92
N TRP A 63 -18.35 7.52 11.73
CA TRP A 63 -18.25 8.37 10.56
C TRP A 63 -19.62 8.51 9.90
N CYS A 64 -20.25 9.68 10.06
CA CYS A 64 -21.54 10.03 9.49
C CYS A 64 -21.39 10.73 8.15
N TYR A 65 -22.27 10.41 7.21
CA TYR A 65 -22.30 11.06 5.91
C TYR A 65 -23.74 11.23 5.41
N ASN A 66 -23.99 12.32 4.70
CA ASN A 66 -25.31 12.64 4.14
C ASN A 66 -25.49 12.02 2.74
N GLY A 67 -26.71 11.78 2.37
CA GLY A 67 -27.07 11.30 1.03
C GLY A 67 -28.59 11.19 0.87
N PRO A 68 -29.07 11.10 -0.38
CA PRO A 68 -30.49 10.95 -0.62
C PRO A 68 -31.02 9.69 0.06
N GLY A 69 -32.24 9.77 0.60
CA GLY A 69 -32.97 8.60 1.06
C GLY A 69 -33.38 7.72 -0.12
N SER A 70 -33.68 6.44 0.17
CA SER A 70 -34.27 5.55 -0.82
C SER A 70 -35.77 5.50 -0.60
N PRO A 71 -36.59 5.81 -1.60
CA PRO A 71 -38.04 5.69 -1.49
C PRO A 71 -38.45 4.25 -1.17
N GLY A 72 -39.45 4.07 -0.33
CA GLY A 72 -40.00 2.75 0.01
C GLY A 72 -39.23 1.96 1.06
N MET A 73 -38.18 2.48 1.67
CA MET A 73 -37.49 1.82 2.79
C MET A 73 -38.40 1.72 4.03
N ARG A 74 -38.37 0.54 4.68
CA ARG A 74 -39.06 0.27 5.95
C ARG A 74 -38.14 0.33 7.17
N GLN A 75 -37.03 1.05 7.06
CA GLN A 75 -36.01 1.22 8.11
C GLN A 75 -35.33 2.57 7.96
N PHE A 76 -34.61 3.00 9.00
CA PHE A 76 -33.80 4.22 8.92
C PHE A 76 -32.70 4.07 7.89
N ASN A 77 -32.38 5.18 7.19
CA ASN A 77 -31.27 5.22 6.26
C ASN A 77 -29.93 5.02 6.99
N ARG A 78 -29.18 4.01 6.60
CA ARG A 78 -27.84 3.79 7.13
C ARG A 78 -26.86 4.75 6.45
N LYS A 79 -26.46 5.77 7.20
CA LYS A 79 -25.58 6.84 6.73
C LYS A 79 -24.40 7.04 7.68
N HIS A 80 -23.89 5.94 8.20
CA HIS A 80 -22.67 5.91 9.00
C HIS A 80 -21.95 4.58 8.87
N ASP A 81 -20.64 4.63 9.10
CA ASP A 81 -19.77 3.48 9.29
C ASP A 81 -19.03 3.62 10.63
N ALA A 82 -18.59 2.50 11.19
CA ALA A 82 -17.80 2.47 12.41
C ALA A 82 -16.30 2.37 12.10
N ILE A 83 -15.50 3.13 12.86
CA ILE A 83 -14.04 3.03 12.85
C ILE A 83 -13.60 2.73 14.27
N TYR A 84 -13.03 1.56 14.50
CA TYR A 84 -12.51 1.15 15.80
C TYR A 84 -11.06 1.57 15.93
N TRP A 85 -10.75 2.38 16.92
CA TRP A 85 -9.40 2.83 17.22
C TRP A 85 -8.86 2.12 18.45
N TYR A 86 -7.81 1.33 18.25
CA TYR A 86 -7.06 0.67 19.31
C TYR A 86 -5.61 1.15 19.31
N SER A 87 -4.99 1.19 20.48
CA SER A 87 -3.55 1.30 20.62
C SER A 87 -2.93 -0.07 20.90
N LYS A 88 -1.63 -0.24 20.64
CA LYS A 88 -0.92 -1.48 20.97
C LYS A 88 -0.77 -1.66 22.48
N THR A 89 -0.47 -0.57 23.19
CA THR A 89 -0.25 -0.56 24.65
C THR A 89 -1.01 0.58 25.31
N GLY A 90 -0.88 0.69 26.65
CA GLY A 90 -1.40 1.82 27.42
C GLY A 90 -0.68 3.15 27.17
N ASN A 91 0.44 3.14 26.44
CA ASN A 91 1.19 4.34 26.05
C ASN A 91 1.04 4.54 24.53
N TRP A 92 0.19 5.46 24.12
CA TRP A 92 -0.08 5.71 22.69
C TRP A 92 0.13 7.17 22.31
N LYS A 93 0.45 7.40 21.04
CA LYS A 93 0.57 8.74 20.48
C LYS A 93 -0.81 9.31 20.17
N PHE A 94 -1.07 10.53 20.67
CA PHE A 94 -2.27 11.27 20.36
C PHE A 94 -1.99 12.77 20.28
N ASN A 95 -1.98 13.30 19.07
CA ASN A 95 -1.65 14.69 18.76
C ASN A 95 -2.95 15.53 18.74
N ASP A 96 -3.52 15.81 19.91
CA ASP A 96 -4.76 16.52 20.05
C ASP A 96 -4.77 17.89 19.36
N ARG A 97 -3.68 18.65 19.48
CA ARG A 97 -3.55 19.98 18.86
C ARG A 97 -3.62 19.94 17.34
N ALA A 98 -3.10 18.89 16.71
CA ALA A 98 -3.08 18.73 15.25
C ALA A 98 -4.44 18.47 14.62
N ILE A 99 -5.43 18.12 15.44
CA ILE A 99 -6.78 17.72 15.00
C ILE A 99 -7.90 18.57 15.58
N ARG A 100 -7.58 19.60 16.38
CA ARG A 100 -8.59 20.46 16.98
C ARG A 100 -9.46 21.15 15.93
N VAL A 101 -10.71 21.31 16.24
CA VAL A 101 -11.72 22.01 15.43
C VAL A 101 -12.22 23.25 16.17
N ALA A 102 -12.66 24.25 15.44
CA ALA A 102 -13.24 25.44 16.03
C ALA A 102 -14.47 25.10 16.90
N HIS A 103 -14.66 25.84 17.96
CA HIS A 103 -15.91 25.78 18.73
C HIS A 103 -17.08 26.31 17.90
N SER A 104 -18.29 25.82 18.20
CA SER A 104 -19.50 26.41 17.61
C SER A 104 -19.72 27.82 18.14
N ASP A 105 -20.43 28.68 17.38
CA ASP A 105 -20.75 30.05 17.79
C ASP A 105 -21.47 30.07 19.14
N LYS A 106 -22.41 29.15 19.37
CA LYS A 106 -23.11 29.00 20.65
C LYS A 106 -22.14 28.70 21.80
N THR A 107 -21.12 27.90 21.59
CA THR A 107 -20.10 27.60 22.62
C THR A 107 -19.25 28.84 22.89
N LEU A 108 -18.86 29.56 21.84
CA LEU A 108 -18.11 30.82 21.99
C LEU A 108 -18.87 31.89 22.71
N ASP A 109 -20.21 31.99 22.47
CA ASP A 109 -21.07 32.92 23.18
C ASP A 109 -21.22 32.54 24.66
N ASN A 110 -21.28 31.26 24.98
CA ASN A 110 -21.27 30.77 26.36
C ASN A 110 -19.93 31.11 27.07
N PHE A 111 -18.80 31.03 26.36
CA PHE A 111 -17.51 31.45 26.92
C PHE A 111 -17.47 32.94 27.21
N LYS A 112 -18.00 33.78 26.31
CA LYS A 112 -18.14 35.24 26.55
C LYS A 112 -19.05 35.56 27.74
N ALA A 113 -20.09 34.76 27.96
CA ALA A 113 -20.98 34.90 29.10
C ALA A 113 -20.38 34.41 30.43
N GLY A 114 -19.13 33.88 30.41
CA GLY A 114 -18.39 33.49 31.61
C GLY A 114 -18.93 32.23 32.26
N LEU A 115 -19.11 31.14 31.59
CA LEU A 115 -19.41 29.76 32.10
C LEU A 115 -19.97 29.67 33.55
N ALA A 116 -20.77 30.66 33.94
CA ALA A 116 -21.32 30.82 35.28
C ALA A 116 -22.12 29.55 35.65
N GLY A 117 -21.64 28.83 36.67
CA GLY A 117 -22.25 27.59 37.17
C GLY A 117 -21.66 26.28 36.66
N SER A 118 -20.65 26.28 35.75
CA SER A 118 -20.09 25.04 35.25
C SER A 118 -18.94 24.47 36.09
N GLY A 119 -18.44 25.22 37.10
CA GLY A 119 -17.26 24.81 37.89
C GLY A 119 -15.92 24.91 37.15
N PHE A 120 -15.88 25.35 35.90
CA PHE A 120 -14.65 25.61 35.17
C PHE A 120 -14.09 26.97 35.51
N ILE A 121 -12.93 26.99 36.18
CA ILE A 121 -12.14 28.19 36.53
C ILE A 121 -10.97 28.27 35.52
N ALA A 122 -11.18 28.10 34.25
CA ALA A 122 -10.11 28.26 33.25
C ALA A 122 -10.21 29.66 32.63
N ASP A 123 -9.07 30.18 32.25
CA ASP A 123 -9.01 31.36 31.40
C ASP A 123 -9.67 31.04 30.07
N THR A 124 -10.95 31.41 29.94
CA THR A 124 -11.84 31.02 28.85
C THR A 124 -11.39 31.58 27.49
N TYR A 125 -10.50 32.57 27.53
CA TYR A 125 -10.00 33.22 26.31
C TYR A 125 -9.05 32.31 25.53
N ASP A 126 -8.15 31.61 26.20
CA ASP A 126 -7.19 30.68 25.54
C ASP A 126 -7.90 29.44 25.02
N LEU A 127 -8.89 28.92 25.75
CA LEU A 127 -9.69 27.79 25.31
C LEU A 127 -10.51 28.08 24.04
N ALA A 128 -11.02 29.31 23.90
CA ALA A 128 -11.76 29.70 22.70
C ALA A 128 -10.85 29.77 21.45
N ALA A 129 -9.60 30.22 21.63
CA ALA A 129 -8.63 30.33 20.55
C ALA A 129 -8.06 28.98 20.12
N GLU A 130 -7.82 28.06 21.06
CA GLU A 130 -7.23 26.74 20.78
C GLU A 130 -8.20 25.75 20.10
N GLY A 131 -9.51 26.00 20.18
CA GLY A 131 -10.52 25.06 19.70
C GLY A 131 -10.65 23.82 20.59
N LYS A 132 -11.40 22.81 20.14
CA LYS A 132 -11.67 21.58 20.89
C LYS A 132 -11.23 20.33 20.12
N ILE A 133 -10.94 19.26 20.86
CA ILE A 133 -10.81 17.92 20.28
C ILE A 133 -12.19 17.56 19.68
N PRO A 134 -12.24 17.06 18.43
CA PRO A 134 -13.49 16.62 17.83
C PRO A 134 -14.10 15.45 18.61
N GLU A 135 -15.41 15.40 18.62
CA GLU A 135 -16.17 14.29 19.17
C GLU A 135 -15.86 12.97 18.42
N SER A 136 -16.29 11.84 19.02
CA SER A 136 -16.15 10.50 18.38
C SER A 136 -17.15 10.25 17.23
N TRP A 137 -18.02 11.20 16.92
CA TRP A 137 -18.85 11.17 15.71
C TRP A 137 -18.37 12.24 14.72
N TRP A 138 -18.09 11.82 13.49
CA TRP A 138 -17.52 12.68 12.47
C TRP A 138 -18.46 12.84 11.30
N ASN A 139 -18.97 14.04 11.09
CA ASN A 139 -19.78 14.35 9.92
C ASN A 139 -18.87 14.80 8.78
N MET A 140 -18.53 13.88 7.88
CA MET A 140 -17.68 14.12 6.73
C MET A 140 -18.31 13.52 5.48
N ALA A 141 -18.35 14.27 4.38
CA ALA A 141 -18.90 13.78 3.11
C ALA A 141 -18.10 12.59 2.59
N ILE A 142 -18.78 11.67 1.90
CA ILE A 142 -18.13 10.59 1.16
C ILE A 142 -17.39 11.16 -0.05
N ALA A 143 -16.29 10.51 -0.45
CA ALA A 143 -15.53 10.91 -1.62
C ALA A 143 -16.40 10.98 -2.89
N GLY A 144 -16.25 12.02 -3.65
CA GLY A 144 -16.83 12.18 -4.98
C GLY A 144 -18.28 12.62 -5.06
N ARG A 145 -18.94 12.92 -3.95
CA ARG A 145 -20.31 13.50 -3.99
C ARG A 145 -20.33 15.02 -4.04
N TYR A 146 -19.30 15.65 -3.46
CA TYR A 146 -19.12 17.10 -3.52
C TYR A 146 -17.61 17.39 -3.69
N PRO A 147 -17.20 18.24 -4.62
CA PRO A 147 -15.81 18.63 -4.81
C PRO A 147 -15.33 19.63 -3.74
N ILE A 148 -15.65 19.40 -2.48
CA ILE A 148 -15.34 20.31 -1.37
C ILE A 148 -13.85 20.30 -1.02
N ASP A 149 -13.16 19.20 -1.31
CA ASP A 149 -11.77 19.01 -0.97
C ASP A 149 -10.79 19.28 -2.12
N GLY A 150 -11.30 19.68 -3.30
CA GLY A 150 -10.48 19.92 -4.49
C GLY A 150 -9.77 18.68 -5.06
N ALA A 151 -9.94 17.52 -4.41
CA ALA A 151 -9.31 16.28 -4.85
C ALA A 151 -10.12 15.62 -5.95
N LYS A 152 -9.48 15.40 -7.09
CA LYS A 152 -10.07 14.68 -8.20
C LYS A 152 -10.29 13.22 -7.82
N ARG A 153 -11.55 12.76 -7.85
CA ARG A 153 -11.88 11.35 -7.64
C ARG A 153 -11.15 10.46 -8.67
N VAL A 154 -10.56 9.37 -8.19
CA VAL A 154 -9.84 8.42 -9.07
C VAL A 154 -10.74 7.33 -9.65
N GLY A 155 -12.05 7.35 -9.34
CA GLY A 155 -13.01 6.38 -9.87
C GLY A 155 -13.01 5.02 -9.18
N TYR A 156 -12.52 4.95 -7.94
CA TYR A 156 -12.56 3.74 -7.12
C TYR A 156 -13.80 3.77 -6.20
N ASP A 157 -14.65 2.74 -6.26
CA ASP A 157 -15.99 2.76 -5.63
C ASP A 157 -15.98 2.97 -4.10
N THR A 158 -14.96 2.46 -3.41
CA THR A 158 -14.82 2.53 -1.95
C THR A 158 -13.81 3.58 -1.50
N GLU A 159 -13.51 4.59 -2.35
CA GLU A 159 -12.59 5.66 -2.01
C GLU A 159 -13.04 6.44 -0.77
N LYS A 160 -12.13 6.63 0.17
CA LYS A 160 -12.37 7.41 1.38
C LYS A 160 -12.03 8.90 1.16
N PRO A 161 -12.73 9.83 1.83
CA PRO A 161 -12.41 11.25 1.70
C PRO A 161 -11.07 11.58 2.36
N LEU A 162 -10.30 12.48 1.75
CA LEU A 162 -9.00 12.90 2.26
C LEU A 162 -9.04 13.42 3.70
N PRO A 163 -10.01 14.29 4.10
CA PRO A 163 -10.07 14.80 5.47
C PRO A 163 -10.20 13.73 6.55
N LEU A 164 -10.84 12.58 6.22
CA LEU A 164 -10.95 11.46 7.14
C LEU A 164 -9.59 10.86 7.49
N LEU A 165 -8.80 10.54 6.45
CA LEU A 165 -7.47 9.95 6.62
C LEU A 165 -6.48 10.99 7.19
N GLU A 166 -6.62 12.25 6.79
CA GLU A 166 -5.80 13.34 7.31
C GLU A 166 -5.97 13.49 8.84
N ARG A 167 -7.19 13.45 9.34
CA ARG A 167 -7.47 13.48 10.78
C ARG A 167 -6.86 12.29 11.51
N ILE A 168 -7.05 11.07 10.98
CA ILE A 168 -6.50 9.83 11.57
C ILE A 168 -4.98 9.89 11.63
N ILE A 169 -4.33 10.22 10.51
CA ILE A 169 -2.86 10.22 10.41
C ILE A 169 -2.26 11.31 11.30
N LYS A 170 -2.83 12.52 11.31
CA LYS A 170 -2.37 13.60 12.20
C LYS A 170 -2.55 13.25 13.67
N ALA A 171 -3.65 12.59 14.04
CA ALA A 171 -3.93 12.22 15.44
C ALA A 171 -2.89 11.26 16.01
N SER A 172 -2.41 10.30 15.23
CA SER A 172 -1.65 9.16 15.74
C SER A 172 -0.25 8.98 15.15
N SER A 173 0.26 9.99 14.44
CA SER A 173 1.63 9.96 13.90
C SER A 173 2.23 11.35 13.80
N ASP A 174 3.57 11.42 13.80
CA ASP A 174 4.36 12.62 13.52
C ASP A 174 5.04 12.52 12.15
N GLU A 175 5.61 13.61 11.67
CA GLU A 175 6.42 13.62 10.47
C GLU A 175 7.58 12.63 10.59
N GLY A 176 7.81 11.85 9.52
CA GLY A 176 8.81 10.77 9.50
C GLY A 176 8.34 9.44 10.07
N ASP A 177 7.22 9.36 10.79
CA ASP A 177 6.64 8.10 11.25
C ASP A 177 6.17 7.24 10.06
N LEU A 178 6.02 5.92 10.30
CA LEU A 178 5.55 4.98 9.31
C LEU A 178 4.04 4.74 9.45
N VAL A 179 3.32 4.98 8.36
CA VAL A 179 1.89 4.67 8.20
C VAL A 179 1.76 3.44 7.31
N ALA A 180 1.04 2.42 7.77
CA ALA A 180 0.82 1.19 6.99
C ALA A 180 -0.67 0.98 6.72
N ASP A 181 -1.03 0.67 5.46
CA ASP A 181 -2.38 0.30 5.05
C ASP A 181 -2.32 -0.93 4.16
N PHE A 182 -2.71 -2.08 4.72
CA PHE A 182 -2.63 -3.37 4.04
C PHE A 182 -3.85 -3.68 3.15
N ASN A 183 -4.86 -2.81 3.15
CA ASN A 183 -6.04 -2.88 2.28
C ASN A 183 -6.24 -1.53 1.57
N GLY A 184 -5.17 -1.03 0.96
CA GLY A 184 -5.01 0.33 0.50
C GLY A 184 -6.03 0.84 -0.52
N GLY A 185 -6.69 -0.05 -1.26
CA GLY A 185 -7.74 0.29 -2.22
C GLY A 185 -7.30 1.37 -3.22
N SER A 186 -7.89 2.56 -3.12
CA SER A 186 -7.53 3.71 -3.96
C SER A 186 -6.23 4.42 -3.55
N GLY A 187 -5.55 3.99 -2.47
CA GLY A 187 -4.29 4.56 -2.00
C GLY A 187 -4.39 5.90 -1.27
N VAL A 188 -5.57 6.24 -0.73
CA VAL A 188 -5.76 7.51 0.00
C VAL A 188 -4.85 7.60 1.22
N SER A 189 -4.66 6.51 1.96
CA SER A 189 -3.79 6.49 3.14
C SER A 189 -2.35 6.85 2.80
N ALA A 190 -1.79 6.23 1.75
CA ALA A 190 -0.43 6.54 1.28
C ALA A 190 -0.32 7.96 0.73
N TYR A 191 -1.32 8.41 -0.04
CA TYR A 191 -1.39 9.77 -0.56
C TYR A 191 -1.35 10.82 0.55
N VAL A 192 -2.16 10.65 1.59
CA VAL A 192 -2.22 11.59 2.72
C VAL A 192 -0.93 11.50 3.56
N ALA A 193 -0.41 10.30 3.80
CA ALA A 193 0.84 10.11 4.51
C ALA A 193 2.00 10.83 3.81
N GLU A 194 2.15 10.68 2.48
CA GLU A 194 3.15 11.41 1.69
C GLU A 194 3.02 12.92 1.83
N LYS A 195 1.80 13.47 1.65
CA LYS A 195 1.53 14.91 1.81
C LYS A 195 1.87 15.46 3.19
N LEU A 196 1.74 14.65 4.21
CA LEU A 196 2.01 15.03 5.59
C LEU A 196 3.46 14.72 6.02
N GLY A 197 4.33 14.29 5.11
CA GLY A 197 5.73 13.99 5.41
C GLY A 197 5.95 12.69 6.20
N ARG A 198 4.97 11.77 6.19
CA ARG A 198 5.11 10.43 6.78
C ARG A 198 5.69 9.47 5.76
N ARG A 199 6.42 8.46 6.24
CA ARG A 199 6.74 7.26 5.44
C ARG A 199 5.50 6.38 5.35
N TRP A 200 5.39 5.61 4.27
CA TRP A 200 4.21 4.78 4.10
C TRP A 200 4.54 3.42 3.47
N ILE A 201 3.74 2.42 3.84
CA ILE A 201 3.64 1.13 3.18
C ILE A 201 2.17 0.89 2.89
N THR A 202 1.84 0.57 1.65
CA THR A 202 0.47 0.22 1.29
C THR A 202 0.45 -1.00 0.39
N THR A 203 -0.53 -1.87 0.60
CA THR A 203 -0.72 -3.08 -0.19
C THR A 203 -2.17 -3.26 -0.58
N ASP A 204 -2.43 -4.00 -1.64
CA ASP A 204 -3.77 -4.47 -1.98
C ASP A 204 -3.67 -5.76 -2.78
N LEU A 205 -4.67 -6.63 -2.66
CA LEU A 205 -4.77 -7.86 -3.44
C LEU A 205 -5.23 -7.58 -4.87
N GLY A 206 -6.02 -6.52 -5.06
CA GLY A 206 -6.62 -6.15 -6.33
C GLY A 206 -5.66 -5.40 -7.25
N LYS A 207 -5.32 -5.98 -8.40
CA LYS A 207 -4.49 -5.30 -9.41
C LYS A 207 -5.04 -3.92 -9.81
N PRO A 208 -6.35 -3.71 -10.04
CA PRO A 208 -6.90 -2.38 -10.31
C PRO A 208 -6.62 -1.37 -9.20
N ALA A 209 -6.75 -1.77 -7.93
CA ALA A 209 -6.42 -0.95 -6.77
C ALA A 209 -4.95 -0.52 -6.80
N CYS A 210 -4.03 -1.48 -6.98
CA CYS A 210 -2.59 -1.20 -7.07
C CYS A 210 -2.24 -0.25 -8.23
N MET A 211 -2.89 -0.38 -9.37
CA MET A 211 -2.67 0.52 -10.52
C MET A 211 -3.15 1.95 -10.24
N ILE A 212 -4.33 2.09 -9.63
CA ILE A 212 -4.88 3.38 -9.23
C ILE A 212 -3.99 4.04 -8.17
N MET A 213 -3.59 3.29 -7.16
CA MET A 213 -2.70 3.71 -6.09
C MET A 213 -1.37 4.23 -6.62
N ARG A 214 -0.72 3.45 -7.50
CA ARG A 214 0.52 3.82 -8.16
C ARG A 214 0.35 5.12 -8.98
N LYS A 215 -0.72 5.21 -9.77
CA LYS A 215 -1.00 6.43 -10.57
C LYS A 215 -1.19 7.65 -9.66
N ARG A 216 -1.96 7.52 -8.58
CA ARG A 216 -2.19 8.61 -7.61
C ARG A 216 -0.89 9.15 -7.01
N LEU A 217 0.03 8.27 -6.65
CA LEU A 217 1.33 8.65 -6.08
C LEU A 217 2.25 9.29 -7.12
N ILE A 218 2.22 8.83 -8.37
CA ILE A 218 2.95 9.46 -9.48
C ILE A 218 2.37 10.86 -9.77
N ASP A 219 1.06 10.99 -9.85
CA ASP A 219 0.39 12.28 -10.10
C ASP A 219 0.61 13.29 -8.94
N LEU A 220 0.89 12.79 -7.73
CA LEU A 220 1.29 13.59 -6.55
C LEU A 220 2.76 14.02 -6.60
N GLU A 221 3.55 13.49 -7.52
CA GLU A 221 5.02 13.66 -7.53
C GLU A 221 5.67 13.17 -6.22
N ALA A 222 5.14 12.05 -5.68
CA ALA A 222 5.66 11.43 -4.47
C ALA A 222 7.16 11.11 -4.60
N LYS A 223 7.88 11.09 -3.48
CA LYS A 223 9.27 10.63 -3.45
C LYS A 223 9.41 9.27 -4.12
N PRO A 224 10.57 8.93 -4.69
CA PRO A 224 10.78 7.62 -5.30
C PRO A 224 10.36 6.48 -4.36
N PHE A 225 9.54 5.56 -4.84
CA PHE A 225 9.02 4.44 -4.07
C PHE A 225 9.15 3.12 -4.82
N LEU A 226 9.24 2.03 -4.07
CA LEU A 226 9.27 0.69 -4.62
C LEU A 226 7.85 0.20 -4.88
N TYR A 227 7.57 -0.23 -6.10
CA TYR A 227 6.36 -0.97 -6.45
C TYR A 227 6.70 -2.44 -6.69
N GLN A 228 6.09 -3.34 -5.90
CA GLN A 228 6.44 -4.74 -5.89
C GLN A 228 5.18 -5.62 -5.93
N ALA A 229 5.19 -6.66 -6.77
CA ALA A 229 4.21 -7.73 -6.72
C ALA A 229 4.74 -8.87 -5.84
N ILE A 230 3.92 -9.34 -4.88
CA ILE A 230 4.26 -10.43 -3.98
C ILE A 230 3.41 -11.65 -4.33
N GLY A 231 4.05 -12.83 -4.45
CA GLY A 231 3.40 -14.12 -4.67
C GLY A 231 3.32 -14.58 -6.11
N ASP A 232 2.58 -15.63 -6.33
CA ASP A 232 2.54 -16.41 -7.58
C ASP A 232 1.67 -15.81 -8.69
N TYR A 233 1.20 -14.56 -8.55
CA TYR A 233 0.31 -13.94 -9.54
C TYR A 233 0.87 -14.02 -10.97
N GLN A 234 2.16 -13.79 -11.14
CA GLN A 234 2.81 -13.85 -12.47
C GLN A 234 2.82 -15.29 -12.99
N VAL A 235 3.04 -16.26 -12.11
CA VAL A 235 2.99 -17.70 -12.45
C VAL A 235 1.58 -18.13 -12.80
N GLU A 236 0.58 -17.73 -12.01
CA GLU A 236 -0.82 -18.05 -12.28
C GLU A 236 -1.33 -17.36 -13.56
N ALA A 237 -0.95 -16.11 -13.79
CA ALA A 237 -1.25 -15.42 -15.03
C ALA A 237 -0.58 -16.09 -16.24
N ALA A 238 0.66 -16.56 -16.09
CA ALA A 238 1.36 -17.31 -17.12
C ALA A 238 0.72 -18.67 -17.40
N LYS A 239 0.36 -19.44 -16.37
CA LYS A 239 -0.37 -20.71 -16.50
C LYS A 239 -1.71 -20.53 -17.22
N ALA A 240 -2.47 -19.49 -16.85
CA ALA A 240 -3.75 -19.19 -17.49
C ALA A 240 -3.62 -18.80 -18.98
N THR A 241 -2.48 -18.22 -19.38
CA THR A 241 -2.22 -17.76 -20.73
C THR A 241 -1.57 -18.82 -21.61
N LEU A 242 -0.63 -19.60 -21.05
CA LEU A 242 0.24 -20.53 -21.78
C LEU A 242 -0.20 -22.01 -21.66
N GLY A 243 -1.22 -22.30 -20.84
CA GLY A 243 -1.79 -23.65 -20.71
C GLY A 243 -1.20 -24.47 -19.55
N ARG A 244 -1.73 -25.73 -19.41
CA ARG A 244 -1.45 -26.60 -18.24
C ARG A 244 -0.01 -27.13 -18.19
N ASP A 245 0.70 -27.19 -19.31
CA ASP A 245 2.09 -27.70 -19.39
C ASP A 245 3.14 -26.63 -19.17
N PHE A 246 2.72 -25.43 -18.77
CA PHE A 246 3.60 -24.31 -18.53
C PHE A 246 4.65 -24.60 -17.43
N ARG A 247 5.91 -24.30 -17.74
CA ARG A 247 7.04 -24.31 -16.79
C ARG A 247 7.57 -22.89 -16.57
N ILE A 248 8.09 -22.61 -15.38
CA ILE A 248 8.68 -21.28 -15.05
C ILE A 248 9.82 -20.93 -16.01
N GLY A 249 10.58 -21.91 -16.50
CA GLY A 249 11.60 -21.71 -17.51
C GLY A 249 11.07 -21.19 -18.85
N ASP A 250 9.83 -21.49 -19.18
CA ASP A 250 9.18 -20.99 -20.41
C ASP A 250 8.83 -19.49 -20.28
N LEU A 251 8.45 -19.04 -19.08
CA LEU A 251 8.25 -17.62 -18.80
C LEU A 251 9.55 -16.83 -18.91
N SER A 252 10.64 -17.35 -18.37
CA SER A 252 11.96 -16.74 -18.51
C SER A 252 12.39 -16.63 -19.96
N HIS A 253 12.10 -17.64 -20.77
CA HIS A 253 12.37 -17.65 -22.21
C HIS A 253 11.57 -16.55 -22.94
N ILE A 254 10.29 -16.38 -22.60
CA ILE A 254 9.46 -15.31 -23.15
C ILE A 254 10.01 -13.93 -22.77
N VAL A 255 10.37 -13.75 -21.50
CA VAL A 255 10.96 -12.49 -21.01
C VAL A 255 12.25 -12.15 -21.75
N LEU A 256 13.14 -13.13 -21.90
CA LEU A 256 14.39 -12.96 -22.66
C LEU A 256 14.11 -12.54 -24.11
N SER A 257 13.20 -13.24 -24.79
CA SER A 257 12.83 -12.94 -26.18
C SER A 257 12.20 -11.55 -26.33
N LEU A 258 11.35 -11.12 -25.40
CA LEU A 258 10.75 -9.78 -25.41
C LEU A 258 11.77 -8.68 -25.11
N TYR A 259 12.79 -8.98 -24.32
CA TYR A 259 13.92 -8.07 -24.08
C TYR A 259 14.88 -8.00 -25.27
N GLY A 260 14.74 -8.90 -26.25
CA GLY A 260 15.61 -9.01 -27.41
C GLY A 260 16.86 -9.85 -27.18
N ALA A 261 16.88 -10.66 -26.12
CA ALA A 261 17.97 -11.57 -25.83
C ALA A 261 17.71 -12.95 -26.44
N LEU A 262 18.71 -13.51 -27.12
CA LEU A 262 18.66 -14.88 -27.62
C LEU A 262 18.99 -15.84 -26.47
N PRO A 263 18.11 -16.80 -26.15
CA PRO A 263 18.35 -17.76 -25.09
C PRO A 263 19.64 -18.57 -25.33
N LEU A 264 20.39 -18.82 -24.26
CA LEU A 264 21.56 -19.70 -24.33
C LEU A 264 21.14 -21.18 -24.45
N PRO A 265 21.98 -22.02 -25.08
CA PRO A 265 21.74 -23.45 -25.21
C PRO A 265 21.49 -24.14 -23.86
N ALA A 266 20.70 -25.22 -23.86
CA ALA A 266 20.23 -25.89 -22.63
C ALA A 266 21.39 -26.55 -21.83
N ASP A 267 22.47 -26.93 -22.45
CA ASP A 267 23.68 -27.52 -21.84
C ASP A 267 24.37 -26.52 -20.89
N VAL A 268 24.39 -25.25 -21.25
CA VAL A 268 25.01 -24.18 -20.43
C VAL A 268 23.96 -23.40 -19.62
N ASN A 269 22.68 -23.60 -19.88
CA ASN A 269 21.55 -22.89 -19.25
C ASN A 269 20.43 -23.87 -18.86
N PRO A 270 20.65 -24.79 -17.91
CA PRO A 270 19.65 -25.78 -17.51
C PRO A 270 18.37 -25.17 -16.91
N GLN A 271 18.45 -23.95 -16.35
CA GLN A 271 17.31 -23.22 -15.80
C GLN A 271 16.54 -22.41 -16.86
N ARG A 272 17.01 -22.37 -18.11
CA ARG A 272 16.41 -21.62 -19.22
C ARG A 272 16.17 -20.13 -18.96
N ASN A 273 16.96 -19.54 -18.10
CA ASN A 273 16.80 -18.15 -17.65
C ASN A 273 17.96 -17.22 -18.07
N LEU A 274 18.86 -17.72 -18.89
CA LEU A 274 19.97 -16.95 -19.44
C LEU A 274 19.81 -16.75 -20.95
N GLY A 275 20.13 -15.56 -21.39
CA GLY A 275 20.18 -15.18 -22.80
C GLY A 275 21.36 -14.27 -23.10
N GLN A 276 21.57 -14.00 -24.36
CA GLN A 276 22.65 -13.15 -24.84
C GLN A 276 22.16 -12.09 -25.82
N ILE A 277 22.80 -10.92 -25.76
CA ILE A 277 22.68 -9.88 -26.78
C ILE A 277 24.11 -9.68 -27.33
N ALA A 278 24.27 -9.87 -28.63
CA ALA A 278 25.51 -9.54 -29.34
C ALA A 278 25.31 -8.16 -29.98
N GLY A 279 26.20 -7.22 -29.71
CA GLY A 279 26.25 -5.95 -30.43
C GLY A 279 26.76 -6.19 -31.86
N LEU A 280 26.23 -5.41 -32.80
CA LEU A 280 26.72 -5.44 -34.19
C LEU A 280 28.18 -4.99 -34.24
N GLU A 281 29.01 -5.69 -35.02
CA GLU A 281 30.36 -5.21 -35.36
C GLU A 281 30.26 -3.98 -36.26
N PHE A 282 30.81 -2.87 -35.80
CA PHE A 282 30.89 -1.65 -36.59
C PHE A 282 32.36 -1.18 -36.68
N GLY A 283 32.85 -0.98 -37.88
CA GLY A 283 34.21 -0.45 -38.12
C GLY A 283 35.36 -1.33 -37.65
N GLY A 284 35.21 -2.66 -37.67
CA GLY A 284 36.28 -3.62 -37.29
C GLY A 284 36.50 -3.76 -35.77
N ARG A 285 35.63 -3.16 -34.94
CA ARG A 285 35.62 -3.39 -33.51
C ARG A 285 34.60 -4.45 -33.14
N ARG A 286 35.02 -5.45 -32.34
CA ARG A 286 34.14 -6.49 -31.81
C ARG A 286 32.99 -5.86 -31.08
N GLY A 287 31.75 -6.21 -31.45
CA GLY A 287 30.53 -5.76 -30.73
C GLY A 287 30.53 -6.27 -29.28
N SER A 288 29.93 -5.50 -28.37
CA SER A 288 29.82 -5.88 -26.95
C SER A 288 28.98 -7.12 -26.78
N LYS A 289 29.42 -8.05 -25.90
CA LYS A 289 28.63 -9.22 -25.49
C LYS A 289 27.96 -8.97 -24.17
N THR A 290 26.62 -8.99 -24.15
CA THR A 290 25.81 -8.80 -22.92
C THR A 290 25.15 -10.11 -22.56
N LEU A 291 25.36 -10.56 -21.31
CA LEU A 291 24.62 -11.65 -20.69
C LEU A 291 23.32 -11.09 -20.11
N VAL A 292 22.21 -11.75 -20.33
CA VAL A 292 20.91 -11.37 -19.76
C VAL A 292 20.39 -12.49 -18.89
N LEU A 293 20.09 -12.20 -17.63
CA LEU A 293 19.51 -13.12 -16.67
C LEU A 293 18.06 -12.68 -16.38
N ALA A 294 17.09 -13.53 -16.71
CA ALA A 294 15.70 -13.35 -16.29
C ALA A 294 15.49 -14.11 -14.97
N ASP A 295 15.24 -13.36 -13.87
CA ASP A 295 15.05 -13.98 -12.56
C ASP A 295 13.65 -14.60 -12.42
N SER A 296 13.49 -15.45 -11.42
CA SER A 296 12.23 -16.17 -11.19
C SER A 296 11.17 -15.22 -10.58
N PRO A 297 9.90 -15.27 -11.02
CA PRO A 297 8.83 -14.52 -10.38
C PRO A 297 8.54 -14.97 -8.94
N ASN A 298 9.01 -16.18 -8.56
CA ASN A 298 8.72 -16.79 -7.25
C ASN A 298 9.73 -16.41 -6.17
N LYS A 299 10.65 -15.51 -6.44
CA LYS A 299 11.64 -15.03 -5.46
C LYS A 299 11.93 -13.55 -5.61
N LEU A 300 12.52 -12.98 -4.56
CA LEU A 300 13.01 -11.62 -4.58
C LEU A 300 14.41 -11.60 -5.21
N THR A 301 14.62 -10.71 -6.17
CA THR A 301 15.93 -10.40 -6.73
C THR A 301 16.71 -9.57 -5.72
N GLY A 302 17.79 -10.12 -5.20
CA GLY A 302 18.61 -9.50 -4.16
C GLY A 302 20.08 -9.79 -4.33
N LEU A 303 20.87 -9.57 -3.27
CA LEU A 303 22.33 -9.71 -3.27
C LEU A 303 22.82 -11.04 -3.83
N ALA A 304 22.17 -12.14 -3.47
CA ALA A 304 22.56 -13.49 -3.93
C ALA A 304 22.40 -13.63 -5.46
N THR A 305 21.28 -13.11 -6.01
CA THR A 305 21.03 -13.12 -7.46
C THR A 305 22.04 -12.24 -8.19
N LEU A 306 22.34 -11.03 -7.69
CA LEU A 306 23.31 -10.13 -8.33
C LEU A 306 24.72 -10.69 -8.31
N LYS A 307 25.18 -11.26 -7.19
CA LYS A 307 26.49 -11.93 -7.11
C LYS A 307 26.59 -13.11 -8.08
N LYS A 308 25.52 -13.92 -8.20
CA LYS A 308 25.46 -15.03 -9.17
C LYS A 308 25.54 -14.50 -10.60
N ALA A 309 24.82 -13.45 -10.94
CA ALA A 309 24.85 -12.84 -12.28
C ALA A 309 26.24 -12.29 -12.63
N ILE A 310 26.91 -11.63 -11.69
CA ILE A 310 28.29 -11.15 -11.86
C ILE A 310 29.25 -12.33 -12.09
N ALA A 311 29.17 -13.37 -11.27
CA ALA A 311 30.00 -14.55 -11.43
C ALA A 311 29.78 -15.26 -12.79
N GLN A 312 28.54 -15.34 -13.25
CA GLN A 312 28.19 -15.87 -14.57
C GLN A 312 28.73 -14.98 -15.70
N ARG A 313 28.65 -13.65 -15.58
CA ARG A 313 29.24 -12.71 -16.52
C ARG A 313 30.75 -12.96 -16.68
N ASP A 314 31.44 -13.14 -15.56
CA ASP A 314 32.89 -13.22 -15.56
C ASP A 314 33.44 -14.61 -16.00
N ASN A 315 32.65 -15.68 -15.76
CA ASN A 315 33.15 -17.05 -15.94
C ASN A 315 32.44 -17.86 -17.04
N LEU A 316 31.22 -17.54 -17.41
CA LEU A 316 30.42 -18.33 -18.32
C LEU A 316 30.87 -18.08 -19.79
N LEU A 317 31.18 -19.14 -20.55
CA LEU A 317 31.53 -19.07 -21.98
C LEU A 317 32.67 -18.08 -22.31
N GLY A 318 33.67 -17.99 -21.43
CA GLY A 318 34.83 -17.14 -21.61
C GLY A 318 34.62 -15.67 -21.24
N GLY A 319 33.53 -15.35 -20.53
CA GLY A 319 33.24 -14.02 -20.01
C GLY A 319 32.41 -13.14 -20.95
N TRP A 320 31.78 -12.14 -20.34
CA TRP A 320 30.87 -11.15 -20.97
C TRP A 320 31.28 -9.74 -20.58
N ASP A 321 31.02 -8.78 -21.47
CA ASP A 321 31.35 -7.37 -21.22
C ASP A 321 30.41 -6.75 -20.19
N LYS A 322 29.14 -7.18 -20.19
CA LYS A 322 28.07 -6.66 -19.33
C LYS A 322 27.10 -7.76 -18.91
N VAL A 323 26.45 -7.62 -17.77
CA VAL A 323 25.30 -8.44 -17.39
C VAL A 323 24.09 -7.55 -17.09
N VAL A 324 22.93 -7.96 -17.59
CA VAL A 324 21.62 -7.36 -17.28
C VAL A 324 20.81 -8.38 -16.49
N VAL A 325 20.30 -7.98 -15.34
CA VAL A 325 19.39 -8.77 -14.49
C VAL A 325 17.98 -8.22 -14.63
N LEU A 326 17.08 -9.04 -15.16
CA LEU A 326 15.67 -8.73 -15.28
C LEU A 326 14.93 -9.34 -14.07
N GLY A 327 14.44 -8.51 -13.16
CA GLY A 327 13.76 -8.92 -11.94
C GLY A 327 12.26 -8.65 -11.97
N TRP A 328 11.47 -9.56 -11.38
CA TRP A 328 10.03 -9.37 -11.15
C TRP A 328 9.77 -8.63 -9.84
N ASN A 329 10.45 -9.07 -8.80
CA ASN A 329 10.32 -8.59 -7.44
C ASN A 329 11.71 -8.41 -6.83
N PHE A 330 11.87 -7.41 -5.97
CA PHE A 330 13.17 -7.03 -5.43
C PHE A 330 13.17 -7.04 -3.90
N GLU A 331 14.33 -7.34 -3.31
CA GLU A 331 14.55 -7.12 -1.88
C GLU A 331 14.46 -5.61 -1.57
N PRO A 332 13.92 -5.21 -0.41
CA PRO A 332 13.79 -3.79 -0.05
C PRO A 332 15.09 -3.00 -0.09
N SER A 333 16.23 -3.65 0.20
CA SER A 333 17.58 -3.07 0.20
C SER A 333 18.27 -3.11 -1.17
N ILE A 334 17.57 -3.41 -2.26
CA ILE A 334 18.20 -3.62 -3.57
C ILE A 334 19.01 -2.41 -4.06
N GLY A 335 18.52 -1.20 -3.81
CA GLY A 335 19.20 0.04 -4.18
C GLY A 335 20.56 0.18 -3.48
N GLU A 336 20.60 -0.05 -2.17
CA GLU A 336 21.83 -0.06 -1.37
C GLU A 336 22.78 -1.17 -1.82
N THR A 337 22.23 -2.34 -2.12
CA THR A 337 22.98 -3.49 -2.61
C THR A 337 23.68 -3.19 -3.94
N ILE A 338 22.99 -2.58 -4.90
CA ILE A 338 23.57 -2.19 -6.20
C ILE A 338 24.69 -1.16 -5.99
N THR A 339 24.43 -0.17 -5.14
CA THR A 339 25.43 0.87 -4.80
C THR A 339 26.67 0.26 -4.14
N ALA A 340 26.49 -0.68 -3.20
CA ALA A 340 27.58 -1.35 -2.50
C ALA A 340 28.42 -2.27 -3.41
N LEU A 341 27.79 -2.91 -4.40
CA LEU A 341 28.50 -3.73 -5.40
C LEU A 341 29.37 -2.88 -6.31
N ASN A 342 29.01 -1.63 -6.56
CA ASN A 342 29.76 -0.64 -7.36
C ASN A 342 30.30 -1.21 -8.68
N ASP A 343 29.51 -2.03 -9.38
CA ASP A 343 29.91 -2.70 -10.63
C ASP A 343 29.23 -2.02 -11.83
N SER A 344 29.98 -1.22 -12.58
CA SER A 344 29.50 -0.50 -13.76
C SER A 344 29.04 -1.39 -14.92
N ARG A 345 29.41 -2.68 -14.89
CA ARG A 345 29.03 -3.69 -15.88
C ARG A 345 27.78 -4.47 -15.49
N LEU A 346 27.18 -4.16 -14.33
CA LEU A 346 25.90 -4.72 -13.87
C LEU A 346 24.79 -3.71 -14.12
N GLU A 347 23.74 -4.15 -14.78
CA GLU A 347 22.49 -3.40 -14.92
C GLU A 347 21.33 -4.22 -14.36
N VAL A 348 20.44 -3.59 -13.60
CA VAL A 348 19.26 -4.23 -13.00
C VAL A 348 18.02 -3.54 -13.51
N LEU A 349 17.11 -4.28 -14.13
CA LEU A 349 15.89 -3.78 -14.73
C LEU A 349 14.66 -4.50 -14.18
N VAL A 350 13.57 -3.78 -14.10
CA VAL A 350 12.28 -4.30 -13.63
C VAL A 350 11.50 -4.89 -14.81
N ILE A 351 11.05 -6.13 -14.69
CA ILE A 351 10.09 -6.71 -15.63
C ILE A 351 8.73 -6.06 -15.36
N PRO A 352 8.07 -5.45 -16.38
CA PRO A 352 6.79 -4.79 -16.18
C PRO A 352 5.74 -5.74 -15.57
N PRO A 353 5.02 -5.34 -14.50
CA PRO A 353 4.01 -6.18 -13.86
C PRO A 353 2.85 -6.58 -14.79
N ASP A 354 2.59 -5.78 -15.82
CA ASP A 354 1.53 -6.00 -16.82
C ASP A 354 2.01 -6.77 -18.06
N LEU A 355 3.23 -7.33 -18.03
CA LEU A 355 3.79 -8.05 -19.16
C LEU A 355 2.87 -9.16 -19.68
N MET A 356 2.29 -9.96 -18.77
CA MET A 356 1.40 -11.06 -19.11
C MET A 356 0.07 -10.58 -19.72
N ASP A 357 -0.43 -9.42 -19.31
CA ASP A 357 -1.63 -8.83 -19.89
C ASP A 357 -1.40 -8.28 -21.29
N ARG A 358 -0.19 -7.77 -21.56
CA ARG A 358 0.22 -7.33 -22.91
C ARG A 358 0.31 -8.52 -23.87
N LEU A 359 0.71 -9.70 -23.37
CA LEU A 359 0.77 -10.92 -24.17
C LEU A 359 -0.62 -11.47 -24.55
N LYS A 360 -1.65 -11.23 -23.71
CA LYS A 360 -3.04 -11.65 -23.98
C LYS A 360 -3.71 -10.84 -25.09
N LYS A 361 -3.22 -9.64 -25.40
CA LYS A 361 -3.82 -8.72 -26.39
C LYS A 361 -3.32 -8.96 -27.82
N LYS A 362 -2.46 -9.93 -28.03
CA LYS A 362 -2.04 -10.43 -29.33
C LYS A 362 -2.68 -11.79 -29.63
#